data_71625859ca62386f45758042d68ed2ac
#
_entry.id   71625859ca62386f45758042d68ed2ac
#
_cell.length_a   1.000
_cell.length_b   1.000
_cell.length_c   1.000
_cell.angle_alpha   90.00
_cell.angle_beta   90.00
_cell.angle_gamma   90.00
#
_symmetry.space_group_name_H-M   'P 1'
#
loop_
_entity.id
_entity.type
_entity.pdbx_description
1 polymer ?
#
loop_
_entity_poly.entity_id
_entity_poly.type
_entity_poly.pdbx_seq_one_letter_code
_entity_poly.pdbx_strand_id
1 'polypeptide(L)'
;MHKTKMLRCLGSGVFLGLFFAGSAAVAMENTLRGGISLGQDYDSNIYRDNQGRETEWTTSISPSMTLLSSGPRENYFFRYAPGLVYSHRTDNERIDHALLAKFDKKWTEHVRTLLQDSFRRAEDPYEDAEIGVRLRDSRGRNRYSHNSLLASMEYDYAQASLVRLSYANQVLDHSEAGQDDFVKHTPGLALTHRFNPQWSGVADYAYTKGDFDASDDLDQHAANAYLYYNLSPSTKIFGRYGYTEVDYDGPSVDYDIHTATAGLDRALSPTTALFLEGGGSFFVRDAGGDRDSLYFRLSLKEELQRGLFTFSAESGLDEQQFSGVTDQGVSRYWKVKGDLRQQLLKDLQGMLSLSYREDTYLERVIGEDEREFRTDASLSYAFWQYYQATVRYTYVNMDADLAANSYDDNRVFFILSTERDLLKW
;
A
#
# COMPACT_ATOMS: atom_id res chain seq x y z
N MET A 1 10.38 -27.93 -13.40
CA MET A 1 9.83 -26.89 -12.56
C MET A 1 9.91 -25.45 -13.12
N HIS A 2 10.87 -25.09 -13.97
CA HIS A 2 11.01 -23.68 -14.49
C HIS A 2 9.94 -23.23 -15.53
N LYS A 3 9.26 -24.14 -16.21
CA LYS A 3 8.27 -23.78 -17.25
C LYS A 3 6.90 -23.33 -16.73
N THR A 4 6.56 -23.69 -15.49
CA THR A 4 5.27 -23.31 -14.87
C THR A 4 5.29 -21.89 -14.29
N LYS A 5 6.45 -21.38 -13.85
CA LYS A 5 6.61 -20.02 -13.31
C LYS A 5 6.38 -18.95 -14.40
N MET A 6 6.82 -19.19 -15.64
CA MET A 6 6.67 -18.21 -16.72
C MET A 6 5.21 -18.01 -17.18
N LEU A 7 4.34 -18.98 -16.97
CA LEU A 7 2.91 -18.86 -17.31
C LEU A 7 2.11 -18.09 -16.25
N ARG A 8 2.56 -18.06 -14.98
CA ARG A 8 1.87 -17.31 -13.91
C ARG A 8 1.94 -15.79 -14.13
N CYS A 9 3.05 -15.25 -14.60
CA CYS A 9 3.18 -13.81 -14.92
C CYS A 9 2.52 -13.38 -16.24
N LEU A 10 2.30 -14.29 -17.21
CA LEU A 10 1.69 -13.96 -18.50
C LEU A 10 0.14 -13.88 -18.43
N GLY A 11 -0.48 -14.48 -17.43
CA GLY A 11 -1.95 -14.46 -17.26
C GLY A 11 -2.53 -13.07 -16.98
N SER A 12 -1.77 -12.20 -16.32
CA SER A 12 -2.21 -10.85 -15.93
C SER A 12 -2.06 -9.82 -17.05
N GLY A 13 -1.10 -10.00 -17.96
CA GLY A 13 -0.80 -9.02 -19.03
C GLY A 13 -1.75 -9.02 -20.25
N VAL A 14 -2.62 -10.03 -20.38
CA VAL A 14 -3.46 -10.20 -21.60
C VAL A 14 -4.76 -9.40 -21.54
N PHE A 15 -5.20 -8.94 -20.38
CA PHE A 15 -6.48 -8.23 -20.24
C PHE A 15 -6.49 -6.78 -20.77
N LEU A 16 -5.33 -6.15 -20.92
CA LEU A 16 -5.29 -4.72 -21.33
C LEU A 16 -5.62 -4.49 -22.82
N GLY A 17 -5.52 -5.50 -23.65
CA GLY A 17 -5.70 -5.37 -25.13
C GLY A 17 -7.15 -5.30 -25.62
N LEU A 18 -8.14 -5.68 -24.83
CA LEU A 18 -9.52 -5.86 -25.30
C LEU A 18 -10.46 -4.67 -25.02
N PHE A 19 -10.04 -3.68 -24.24
CA PHE A 19 -10.94 -2.59 -23.82
C PHE A 19 -10.99 -1.35 -24.72
N PHE A 20 -10.10 -1.25 -25.73
CA PHE A 20 -10.05 -0.08 -26.61
C PHE A 20 -11.01 -0.15 -27.84
N ALA A 21 -11.70 -1.26 -28.05
CA ALA A 21 -12.60 -1.41 -29.17
C ALA A 21 -14.07 -1.19 -28.74
N GLY A 22 -14.58 0.02 -28.90
CA GLY A 22 -16.02 0.27 -28.90
C GLY A 22 -16.56 1.35 -27.99
N SER A 23 -15.93 2.52 -27.86
CA SER A 23 -16.61 3.72 -27.33
C SER A 23 -17.17 4.54 -28.49
N ALA A 24 -18.50 4.76 -28.49
CA ALA A 24 -19.12 5.80 -29.30
C ALA A 24 -18.37 7.12 -29.03
N ALA A 25 -18.13 7.91 -30.07
CA ALA A 25 -17.35 9.15 -30.04
C ALA A 25 -17.93 10.19 -29.06
N VAL A 26 -17.72 10.00 -27.79
CA VAL A 26 -17.79 11.05 -26.76
C VAL A 26 -16.47 11.81 -26.84
N ALA A 27 -16.52 13.14 -26.85
CA ALA A 27 -15.32 13.97 -26.90
C ALA A 27 -14.43 13.66 -25.69
N MET A 28 -13.38 12.88 -25.93
CA MET A 28 -12.35 12.54 -24.94
C MET A 28 -11.16 13.46 -25.17
N GLU A 29 -10.64 14.02 -24.10
CA GLU A 29 -9.37 14.74 -24.12
C GLU A 29 -8.24 13.73 -23.85
N ASN A 30 -7.40 13.52 -24.85
CA ASN A 30 -6.27 12.62 -24.76
C ASN A 30 -4.98 13.41 -24.62
N THR A 31 -4.12 13.01 -23.71
CA THR A 31 -2.80 13.62 -23.53
C THR A 31 -1.74 12.53 -23.41
N LEU A 32 -0.76 12.57 -24.31
CA LEU A 32 0.46 11.77 -24.20
C LEU A 32 1.56 12.62 -23.58
N ARG A 33 2.12 12.17 -22.47
CA ARG A 33 3.27 12.78 -21.80
C ARG A 33 4.50 11.92 -21.92
N GLY A 34 5.64 12.57 -22.13
CA GLY A 34 6.95 11.97 -22.03
C GLY A 34 7.74 12.60 -20.89
N GLY A 35 8.45 11.79 -20.14
CA GLY A 35 9.30 12.25 -19.06
C GLY A 35 10.62 11.52 -19.01
N ILE A 36 11.57 12.09 -18.30
CA ILE A 36 12.83 11.44 -17.93
C ILE A 36 13.22 11.90 -16.53
N SER A 37 13.74 10.98 -15.72
CA SER A 37 14.38 11.29 -14.45
C SER A 37 15.79 10.73 -14.40
N LEU A 38 16.69 11.49 -13.79
CA LEU A 38 18.05 11.11 -13.44
C LEU A 38 18.12 11.02 -11.93
N GLY A 39 18.51 9.88 -11.40
CA GLY A 39 18.61 9.62 -9.97
C GLY A 39 20.03 9.28 -9.55
N GLN A 40 20.44 9.78 -8.39
CA GLN A 40 21.62 9.34 -7.66
C GLN A 40 21.17 8.97 -6.27
N ASP A 41 21.44 7.74 -5.86
CA ASP A 41 21.09 7.19 -4.54
C ASP A 41 22.36 6.77 -3.81
N TYR A 42 22.46 7.15 -2.54
CA TYR A 42 23.43 6.66 -1.58
C TYR A 42 22.71 5.91 -0.49
N ASP A 43 23.14 4.68 -0.24
CA ASP A 43 22.62 3.79 0.78
C ASP A 43 23.77 3.35 1.68
N SER A 44 23.65 3.58 3.00
CA SER A 44 24.72 3.29 3.96
C SER A 44 24.77 1.86 4.42
N ASN A 45 23.72 1.06 4.14
CA ASN A 45 23.60 -0.33 4.60
C ASN A 45 22.68 -1.14 3.69
N ILE A 46 23.14 -1.42 2.47
CA ILE A 46 22.33 -2.05 1.41
C ILE A 46 21.77 -3.43 1.76
N TYR A 47 22.45 -4.15 2.66
CA TYR A 47 22.00 -5.48 3.10
C TYR A 47 21.25 -5.45 4.43
N ARG A 48 21.12 -4.25 5.04
CA ARG A 48 20.48 -4.06 6.34
C ARG A 48 21.05 -5.01 7.40
N ASP A 49 22.38 -5.10 7.40
CA ASP A 49 23.12 -5.95 8.32
C ASP A 49 23.60 -5.15 9.53
N ASN A 50 23.64 -5.80 10.69
CA ASN A 50 24.12 -5.22 11.93
C ASN A 50 25.66 -5.11 11.99
N GLN A 51 26.38 -6.09 11.42
CA GLN A 51 27.83 -6.22 11.61
C GLN A 51 28.66 -5.99 10.34
N GLY A 52 28.09 -6.19 9.17
CA GLY A 52 28.77 -6.13 7.89
C GLY A 52 28.24 -4.99 6.98
N ARG A 53 28.09 -3.76 7.51
CA ARG A 53 27.50 -2.66 6.75
C ARG A 53 28.25 -2.39 5.47
N GLU A 54 27.55 -2.49 4.37
CA GLU A 54 28.09 -2.19 3.07
C GLU A 54 27.34 -1.00 2.45
N THR A 55 28.11 -0.02 1.98
CA THR A 55 27.56 1.18 1.34
C THR A 55 27.44 0.96 -0.16
N GLU A 56 26.45 1.61 -0.78
CA GLU A 56 26.23 1.57 -2.22
C GLU A 56 25.94 2.98 -2.76
N TRP A 57 26.48 3.25 -3.94
CA TRP A 57 26.05 4.34 -4.79
C TRP A 57 25.36 3.77 -6.02
N THR A 58 24.16 4.25 -6.30
CA THR A 58 23.39 3.80 -7.46
C THR A 58 23.01 5.00 -8.32
N THR A 59 23.29 4.90 -9.63
CA THR A 59 22.86 5.88 -10.63
C THR A 59 21.69 5.31 -11.43
N SER A 60 20.63 6.07 -11.63
CA SER A 60 19.48 5.64 -12.41
C SER A 60 19.08 6.64 -13.49
N ILE A 61 18.63 6.12 -14.63
CA ILE A 61 18.01 6.88 -15.71
C ILE A 61 16.65 6.24 -15.98
N SER A 62 15.57 6.98 -15.77
CA SER A 62 14.21 6.46 -15.91
C SER A 62 13.41 7.31 -16.88
N PRO A 63 13.36 6.94 -18.17
CA PRO A 63 12.38 7.50 -19.10
C PRO A 63 10.97 7.08 -18.67
N SER A 64 9.98 7.89 -18.98
CA SER A 64 8.58 7.57 -18.69
C SER A 64 7.65 8.00 -19.82
N MET A 65 6.59 7.24 -20.02
CA MET A 65 5.49 7.55 -20.92
C MET A 65 4.19 7.43 -20.15
N THR A 66 3.37 8.49 -20.23
CA THR A 66 2.05 8.54 -19.57
C THR A 66 0.98 8.87 -20.60
N LEU A 67 -0.04 8.04 -20.71
CA LEU A 67 -1.25 8.29 -21.48
C LEU A 67 -2.38 8.63 -20.51
N LEU A 68 -2.98 9.79 -20.69
CA LEU A 68 -4.15 10.27 -19.99
C LEU A 68 -5.29 10.39 -21.00
N SER A 69 -6.44 9.86 -20.67
CA SER A 69 -7.64 10.01 -21.47
C SER A 69 -8.81 10.32 -20.54
N SER A 70 -9.45 11.47 -20.70
CA SER A 70 -10.50 11.94 -19.81
C SER A 70 -11.74 12.31 -20.60
N GLY A 71 -12.87 11.77 -20.17
CA GLY A 71 -14.20 12.06 -20.72
C GLY A 71 -15.22 12.28 -19.61
N PRO A 72 -16.46 12.66 -19.95
CA PRO A 72 -17.49 12.96 -18.94
C PRO A 72 -17.86 11.76 -18.05
N ARG A 73 -17.68 10.54 -18.54
CA ARG A 73 -18.04 9.30 -17.84
C ARG A 73 -16.91 8.31 -17.72
N GLU A 74 -15.71 8.64 -18.22
CA GLU A 74 -14.60 7.69 -18.24
C GLU A 74 -13.27 8.42 -18.13
N ASN A 75 -12.34 7.81 -17.35
CA ASN A 75 -10.99 8.27 -17.19
C ASN A 75 -10.06 7.07 -17.32
N TYR A 76 -9.03 7.21 -18.13
CA TYR A 76 -7.99 6.22 -18.33
C TYR A 76 -6.65 6.84 -18.01
N PHE A 77 -5.84 6.11 -17.27
CA PHE A 77 -4.47 6.45 -16.95
C PHE A 77 -3.59 5.23 -17.24
N PHE A 78 -2.54 5.42 -17.99
CA PHE A 78 -1.51 4.42 -18.20
C PHE A 78 -0.15 5.08 -18.08
N ARG A 79 0.74 4.52 -17.27
CA ARG A 79 2.12 4.98 -17.13
C ARG A 79 3.06 3.79 -17.15
N TYR A 80 4.11 3.89 -17.97
CA TYR A 80 5.23 2.96 -17.97
C TYR A 80 6.52 3.75 -17.78
N ALA A 81 7.34 3.32 -16.82
CA ALA A 81 8.60 3.95 -16.44
C ALA A 81 9.67 2.88 -16.19
N PRO A 82 10.43 2.45 -17.24
CA PRO A 82 11.60 1.62 -17.03
C PRO A 82 12.71 2.43 -16.36
N GLY A 83 13.53 1.80 -15.53
CA GLY A 83 14.69 2.39 -14.89
C GLY A 83 15.97 1.64 -15.30
N LEU A 84 16.90 2.30 -15.97
CA LEU A 84 18.26 1.81 -16.16
C LEU A 84 19.04 2.14 -14.90
N VAL A 85 19.48 1.14 -14.16
CA VAL A 85 20.14 1.29 -12.85
C VAL A 85 21.52 0.70 -12.90
N TYR A 86 22.51 1.49 -12.46
CA TYR A 86 23.91 1.11 -12.36
C TYR A 86 24.35 1.17 -10.90
N SER A 87 24.80 0.03 -10.36
CA SER A 87 25.36 -0.12 -9.01
C SER A 87 26.88 0.01 -9.06
N HIS A 88 27.41 1.06 -8.42
CA HIS A 88 28.85 1.38 -8.53
C HIS A 88 29.77 0.39 -7.81
N ARG A 89 29.31 -0.19 -6.70
CA ARG A 89 30.11 -1.12 -5.91
C ARG A 89 30.24 -2.49 -6.58
N THR A 90 29.12 -2.99 -7.11
CA THR A 90 29.07 -4.33 -7.73
C THR A 90 29.38 -4.31 -9.22
N ASP A 91 29.55 -3.12 -9.82
CA ASP A 91 29.73 -2.91 -11.27
C ASP A 91 28.63 -3.62 -12.09
N ASN A 92 27.39 -3.52 -11.61
CA ASN A 92 26.26 -4.25 -12.16
C ASN A 92 25.22 -3.30 -12.77
N GLU A 93 24.75 -3.66 -13.95
CA GLU A 93 23.67 -2.95 -14.65
C GLU A 93 22.40 -3.78 -14.60
N ARG A 94 21.27 -3.09 -14.35
CA ARG A 94 19.96 -3.73 -14.39
C ARG A 94 18.90 -2.81 -14.99
N ILE A 95 17.82 -3.42 -15.43
CA ILE A 95 16.61 -2.70 -15.86
C ILE A 95 15.49 -3.04 -14.86
N ASP A 96 15.01 -2.02 -14.18
CA ASP A 96 13.82 -2.07 -13.36
C ASP A 96 12.61 -1.67 -14.20
N HIS A 97 11.42 -2.15 -13.84
CA HIS A 97 10.18 -1.84 -14.56
C HIS A 97 9.12 -1.37 -13.56
N ALA A 98 8.43 -0.28 -13.89
CA ALA A 98 7.24 0.16 -13.18
C ALA A 98 6.13 0.46 -14.19
N LEU A 99 4.95 -0.14 -14.00
CA LEU A 99 3.77 0.07 -14.80
C LEU A 99 2.57 0.32 -13.88
N LEU A 100 1.75 1.31 -14.24
CA LEU A 100 0.49 1.59 -13.57
C LEU A 100 -0.58 1.86 -14.62
N ALA A 101 -1.69 1.12 -14.54
CA ALA A 101 -2.87 1.32 -15.36
C ALA A 101 -4.08 1.55 -14.46
N LYS A 102 -4.90 2.58 -14.76
CA LYS A 102 -6.15 2.85 -14.07
C LYS A 102 -7.26 3.08 -15.10
N PHE A 103 -8.39 2.50 -14.83
CA PHE A 103 -9.61 2.63 -15.61
C PHE A 103 -10.75 2.95 -14.66
N ASP A 104 -11.50 4.02 -14.94
CA ASP A 104 -12.68 4.44 -14.22
C ASP A 104 -13.77 4.77 -15.22
N LYS A 105 -14.90 4.04 -15.18
CA LYS A 105 -15.99 4.24 -16.11
C LYS A 105 -17.35 4.18 -15.44
N LYS A 106 -18.15 5.22 -15.66
CA LYS A 106 -19.57 5.28 -15.33
C LYS A 106 -20.38 4.80 -16.55
N TRP A 107 -20.89 3.58 -16.49
CA TRP A 107 -21.71 2.97 -17.54
C TRP A 107 -23.09 3.62 -17.59
N THR A 108 -23.65 3.85 -16.41
CA THR A 108 -24.92 4.56 -16.20
C THR A 108 -24.75 5.54 -15.04
N GLU A 109 -25.84 6.22 -14.62
CA GLU A 109 -25.85 7.05 -13.41
C GLU A 109 -25.66 6.21 -12.12
N HIS A 110 -25.96 4.91 -12.21
CA HIS A 110 -25.96 3.99 -11.08
C HIS A 110 -24.83 2.96 -11.12
N VAL A 111 -24.19 2.73 -12.26
CA VAL A 111 -23.16 1.68 -12.40
C VAL A 111 -21.82 2.28 -12.74
N ARG A 112 -20.82 2.01 -11.92
CA ARG A 112 -19.42 2.41 -12.10
C ARG A 112 -18.50 1.20 -11.99
N THR A 113 -17.48 1.16 -12.83
CA THR A 113 -16.40 0.16 -12.77
C THR A 113 -15.08 0.88 -12.57
N LEU A 114 -14.27 0.37 -11.64
CA LEU A 114 -12.90 0.78 -11.37
C LEU A 114 -12.00 -0.42 -11.62
N LEU A 115 -10.90 -0.21 -12.33
CA LEU A 115 -9.83 -1.19 -12.51
C LEU A 115 -8.49 -0.47 -12.30
N GLN A 116 -7.64 -1.05 -11.49
CA GLN A 116 -6.25 -0.61 -11.31
C GLN A 116 -5.34 -1.83 -11.38
N ASP A 117 -4.29 -1.71 -12.16
CA ASP A 117 -3.24 -2.72 -12.27
C ASP A 117 -1.89 -2.04 -12.11
N SER A 118 -1.04 -2.58 -11.24
CA SER A 118 0.31 -2.11 -11.03
C SER A 118 1.28 -3.28 -11.11
N PHE A 119 2.36 -3.08 -11.85
CA PHE A 119 3.44 -4.05 -11.97
C PHE A 119 4.76 -3.36 -11.66
N ARG A 120 5.58 -4.00 -10.84
CA ARG A 120 6.93 -3.58 -10.52
C ARG A 120 7.89 -4.76 -10.59
N ARG A 121 9.07 -4.52 -11.17
CA ARG A 121 10.22 -5.43 -11.10
C ARG A 121 11.44 -4.61 -10.70
N ALA A 122 12.01 -4.90 -9.56
CA ALA A 122 13.11 -4.14 -8.94
C ALA A 122 13.89 -5.04 -7.97
N GLU A 123 14.96 -4.50 -7.39
CA GLU A 123 15.72 -5.13 -6.31
C GLU A 123 15.53 -4.40 -4.98
N ASP A 124 15.11 -3.13 -5.02
CA ASP A 124 14.95 -2.36 -3.80
C ASP A 124 13.72 -2.82 -3.01
N PRO A 125 13.82 -2.86 -1.67
CA PRO A 125 12.68 -3.11 -0.81
C PRO A 125 11.54 -2.14 -1.14
N TYR A 126 10.35 -2.68 -1.26
CA TYR A 126 9.21 -1.93 -1.72
C TYR A 126 8.18 -1.73 -0.62
N GLU A 127 7.92 -0.48 -0.32
CA GLU A 127 6.74 -0.06 0.41
C GLU A 127 5.84 0.71 -0.55
N ASP A 128 4.73 0.15 -0.95
CA ASP A 128 3.70 0.88 -1.69
C ASP A 128 2.56 1.25 -0.75
N ALA A 129 2.60 2.50 -0.29
CA ALA A 129 1.54 3.04 0.55
C ALA A 129 0.19 3.16 -0.18
N GLU A 130 0.18 3.21 -1.52
CA GLU A 130 -1.06 3.28 -2.30
C GLU A 130 -1.75 1.92 -2.41
N ILE A 131 -0.99 0.83 -2.35
CA ILE A 131 -1.49 -0.54 -2.52
C ILE A 131 -1.57 -1.28 -1.18
N GLY A 132 -1.02 -0.70 -0.11
CA GLY A 132 -1.03 -1.28 1.23
C GLY A 132 -0.12 -2.52 1.37
N VAL A 133 0.81 -2.71 0.44
CA VAL A 133 1.78 -3.80 0.48
C VAL A 133 3.07 -3.30 1.11
N ARG A 134 3.40 -3.84 2.25
CA ARG A 134 4.72 -3.76 2.84
C ARG A 134 5.38 -5.11 2.66
N LEU A 135 6.21 -5.23 1.62
CA LEU A 135 7.10 -6.38 1.54
C LEU A 135 8.12 -6.20 2.66
N ARG A 136 8.07 -7.09 3.64
CA ARG A 136 9.03 -7.10 4.72
C ARG A 136 10.39 -7.46 4.16
N ASP A 137 11.39 -6.75 4.61
CA ASP A 137 12.74 -6.92 4.11
C ASP A 137 13.26 -8.34 4.26
N SER A 138 13.40 -9.00 3.12
CA SER A 138 14.41 -10.01 3.01
C SER A 138 15.78 -9.36 3.18
N ARG A 139 16.62 -9.89 4.04
CA ARG A 139 18.01 -9.47 4.12
C ARG A 139 18.68 -9.73 2.77
N GLY A 140 19.08 -8.66 2.12
CA GLY A 140 19.68 -8.71 0.79
C GLY A 140 18.80 -8.05 -0.27
N ARG A 141 19.44 -7.55 -1.31
CA ARG A 141 18.75 -7.01 -2.50
C ARG A 141 18.39 -8.17 -3.41
N ASN A 142 17.22 -8.74 -3.19
CA ASN A 142 16.69 -9.79 -4.05
C ASN A 142 15.81 -9.17 -5.14
N ARG A 143 16.05 -9.55 -6.38
CA ARG A 143 15.22 -9.12 -7.49
C ARG A 143 13.86 -9.80 -7.38
N TYR A 144 12.80 -8.98 -7.41
CA TYR A 144 11.43 -9.45 -7.35
C TYR A 144 10.58 -8.87 -8.48
N SER A 145 9.50 -9.56 -8.80
CA SER A 145 8.39 -9.06 -9.60
C SER A 145 7.14 -9.08 -8.74
N HIS A 146 6.47 -7.94 -8.64
CA HIS A 146 5.20 -7.80 -7.92
C HIS A 146 4.14 -7.24 -8.87
N ASN A 147 3.00 -7.92 -8.96
CA ASN A 147 1.81 -7.44 -9.65
C ASN A 147 0.66 -7.31 -8.67
N SER A 148 -0.10 -6.24 -8.74
CA SER A 148 -1.32 -6.02 -7.96
C SER A 148 -2.42 -5.50 -8.86
N LEU A 149 -3.48 -6.29 -8.99
CA LEU A 149 -4.70 -5.98 -9.72
C LEU A 149 -5.84 -5.73 -8.72
N LEU A 150 -6.54 -4.62 -8.87
CA LEU A 150 -7.79 -4.31 -8.17
C LEU A 150 -8.87 -4.02 -9.18
N ALA A 151 -9.97 -4.77 -9.14
CA ALA A 151 -11.18 -4.55 -9.94
C ALA A 151 -12.38 -4.36 -9.02
N SER A 152 -13.24 -3.39 -9.31
CA SER A 152 -14.51 -3.25 -8.60
C SER A 152 -15.63 -2.74 -9.49
N MET A 153 -16.84 -3.16 -9.17
CA MET A 153 -18.09 -2.67 -9.75
C MET A 153 -19.00 -2.17 -8.64
N GLU A 154 -19.45 -0.93 -8.76
CA GLU A 154 -20.35 -0.27 -7.84
C GLU A 154 -21.73 -0.09 -8.48
N TYR A 155 -22.78 -0.38 -7.72
CA TYR A 155 -24.17 -0.15 -8.09
C TYR A 155 -24.87 0.69 -7.04
N ASP A 156 -25.20 1.94 -7.40
CA ASP A 156 -25.98 2.87 -6.57
C ASP A 156 -27.46 2.51 -6.70
N TYR A 157 -28.04 1.80 -5.72
CA TYR A 157 -29.43 1.37 -5.75
C TYR A 157 -30.39 2.38 -5.09
N ALA A 158 -29.85 3.31 -4.27
CA ALA A 158 -30.58 4.39 -3.66
C ALA A 158 -29.65 5.56 -3.29
N GLN A 159 -30.20 6.68 -2.87
CA GLN A 159 -29.41 7.84 -2.46
C GLN A 159 -28.46 7.49 -1.29
N ALA A 160 -27.14 7.64 -1.50
CA ALA A 160 -26.10 7.27 -0.55
C ALA A 160 -26.14 5.80 -0.10
N SER A 161 -26.62 4.90 -0.98
CA SER A 161 -26.69 3.47 -0.75
C SER A 161 -26.18 2.73 -1.96
N LEU A 162 -25.16 1.87 -1.77
CA LEU A 162 -24.49 1.18 -2.86
C LEU A 162 -24.13 -0.27 -2.48
N VAL A 163 -24.04 -1.10 -3.51
CA VAL A 163 -23.42 -2.43 -3.45
C VAL A 163 -22.13 -2.36 -4.25
N ARG A 164 -21.03 -2.86 -3.70
CA ARG A 164 -19.75 -3.00 -4.39
C ARG A 164 -19.34 -4.47 -4.44
N LEU A 165 -19.08 -4.95 -5.63
CA LEU A 165 -18.33 -6.18 -5.87
C LEU A 165 -16.88 -5.82 -6.14
N SER A 166 -15.95 -6.53 -5.56
CA SER A 166 -14.52 -6.31 -5.75
C SER A 166 -13.78 -7.62 -5.95
N TYR A 167 -12.64 -7.51 -6.61
CA TYR A 167 -11.68 -8.59 -6.76
C TYR A 167 -10.28 -7.99 -6.74
N ALA A 168 -9.44 -8.46 -5.82
CA ALA A 168 -8.04 -8.14 -5.80
C ALA A 168 -7.21 -9.40 -6.09
N ASN A 169 -6.12 -9.22 -6.84
CA ASN A 169 -5.12 -10.26 -7.07
C ASN A 169 -3.75 -9.68 -6.85
N GLN A 170 -2.90 -10.40 -6.14
CA GLN A 170 -1.50 -10.04 -5.95
C GLN A 170 -0.63 -11.25 -6.30
N VAL A 171 0.48 -10.99 -6.97
CA VAL A 171 1.49 -11.99 -7.32
C VAL A 171 2.84 -11.43 -6.95
N LEU A 172 3.58 -12.15 -6.10
CA LEU A 172 4.96 -11.86 -5.76
C LEU A 172 5.82 -13.02 -6.21
N ASP A 173 6.91 -12.74 -6.93
CA ASP A 173 7.87 -13.73 -7.43
C ASP A 173 9.29 -13.17 -7.26
N HIS A 174 10.13 -13.85 -6.48
CA HIS A 174 11.53 -13.51 -6.28
C HIS A 174 12.43 -14.31 -7.22
N SER A 175 13.52 -13.68 -7.67
CA SER A 175 14.48 -14.38 -8.56
C SER A 175 15.39 -15.35 -7.81
N GLU A 176 15.55 -15.17 -6.50
CA GLU A 176 16.40 -15.96 -5.64
C GLU A 176 15.59 -16.89 -4.75
N ALA A 177 16.18 -18.03 -4.38
CA ALA A 177 15.56 -18.99 -3.48
C ALA A 177 15.68 -18.51 -2.01
N GLY A 178 14.70 -18.88 -1.18
CA GLY A 178 14.72 -18.60 0.26
C GLY A 178 13.78 -17.45 0.68
N GLN A 179 13.01 -16.93 -0.28
CA GLN A 179 11.89 -16.01 -0.04
C GLN A 179 10.59 -16.77 -0.27
N ASP A 180 9.50 -16.23 0.23
CA ASP A 180 8.18 -16.81 0.04
C ASP A 180 7.43 -16.11 -1.09
N ASP A 181 7.42 -16.77 -2.24
CA ASP A 181 6.62 -16.31 -3.38
C ASP A 181 5.16 -16.67 -3.15
N PHE A 182 4.24 -15.80 -3.58
CA PHE A 182 2.82 -16.08 -3.38
C PHE A 182 1.93 -15.59 -4.52
N VAL A 183 0.77 -16.22 -4.62
CA VAL A 183 -0.39 -15.74 -5.38
C VAL A 183 -1.55 -15.56 -4.42
N LYS A 184 -2.13 -14.37 -4.40
CA LYS A 184 -3.25 -13.99 -3.54
C LYS A 184 -4.47 -13.61 -4.37
N HIS A 185 -5.61 -14.20 -4.05
CA HIS A 185 -6.91 -13.88 -4.65
C HIS A 185 -7.89 -13.42 -3.58
N THR A 186 -8.51 -12.26 -3.77
CA THR A 186 -9.45 -11.72 -2.78
C THR A 186 -10.72 -11.18 -3.47
N PRO A 187 -11.74 -12.02 -3.75
CA PRO A 187 -13.08 -11.54 -4.04
C PRO A 187 -13.72 -10.91 -2.80
N GLY A 188 -14.53 -9.87 -3.01
CA GLY A 188 -15.20 -9.16 -1.92
C GLY A 188 -16.54 -8.59 -2.32
N LEU A 189 -17.40 -8.39 -1.32
CA LEU A 189 -18.71 -7.76 -1.40
C LEU A 189 -18.84 -6.74 -0.30
N ALA A 190 -19.29 -5.52 -0.62
CA ALA A 190 -19.62 -4.51 0.37
C ALA A 190 -21.01 -3.90 0.11
N LEU A 191 -21.75 -3.68 1.17
CA LEU A 191 -23.05 -3.02 1.16
C LEU A 191 -22.97 -1.78 2.03
N THR A 192 -23.27 -0.62 1.46
CA THR A 192 -23.51 0.61 2.21
C THR A 192 -24.98 0.95 2.09
N HIS A 193 -25.65 1.19 3.23
CA HIS A 193 -27.07 1.55 3.26
C HIS A 193 -27.31 2.73 4.17
N ARG A 194 -28.04 3.72 3.66
CA ARG A 194 -28.53 4.86 4.42
C ARG A 194 -29.98 4.63 4.82
N PHE A 195 -30.21 4.29 6.10
CA PHE A 195 -31.56 4.05 6.63
C PHE A 195 -32.39 5.33 6.69
N ASN A 196 -31.74 6.43 7.09
CA ASN A 196 -32.32 7.78 7.17
C ASN A 196 -31.19 8.82 7.25
N PRO A 197 -31.47 10.15 7.33
CA PRO A 197 -30.41 11.17 7.43
C PRO A 197 -29.44 11.02 8.58
N GLN A 198 -29.85 10.36 9.67
CA GLN A 198 -29.05 10.18 10.88
C GLN A 198 -28.33 8.85 10.90
N TRP A 199 -28.93 7.76 10.41
CA TRP A 199 -28.40 6.41 10.50
C TRP A 199 -27.93 5.88 9.14
N SER A 200 -26.75 5.29 9.13
CA SER A 200 -26.24 4.49 8.01
C SER A 200 -25.45 3.29 8.50
N GLY A 201 -25.37 2.26 7.67
CA GLY A 201 -24.62 1.05 7.96
C GLY A 201 -23.72 0.67 6.79
N VAL A 202 -22.64 -0.02 7.09
CA VAL A 202 -21.78 -0.68 6.13
C VAL A 202 -21.56 -2.11 6.59
N ALA A 203 -21.69 -3.05 5.68
CA ALA A 203 -21.30 -4.44 5.89
C ALA A 203 -20.41 -4.86 4.73
N ASP A 204 -19.29 -5.49 5.02
CA ASP A 204 -18.40 -6.03 4.01
C ASP A 204 -17.97 -7.45 4.36
N TYR A 205 -17.65 -8.20 3.31
CA TYR A 205 -17.11 -9.54 3.39
C TYR A 205 -16.07 -9.73 2.29
N ALA A 206 -14.95 -10.33 2.63
CA ALA A 206 -13.91 -10.74 1.72
C ALA A 206 -13.48 -12.18 2.00
N TYR A 207 -13.27 -12.93 0.96
CA TYR A 207 -12.61 -14.23 1.01
C TYR A 207 -11.23 -14.09 0.39
N THR A 208 -10.19 -14.55 1.05
CA THR A 208 -8.83 -14.54 0.52
C THR A 208 -8.30 -15.95 0.43
N LYS A 209 -7.81 -16.32 -0.76
CA LYS A 209 -7.01 -17.51 -0.97
C LYS A 209 -5.57 -17.11 -1.22
N GLY A 210 -4.65 -17.67 -0.46
CA GLY A 210 -3.21 -17.51 -0.58
C GLY A 210 -2.55 -18.82 -0.92
N ASP A 211 -1.87 -18.90 -2.08
CA ASP A 211 -1.03 -20.02 -2.48
C ASP A 211 0.44 -19.56 -2.34
N PHE A 212 1.26 -20.29 -1.54
CA PHE A 212 2.64 -19.94 -1.23
C PHE A 212 3.63 -21.00 -1.74
N ASP A 213 4.86 -20.62 -2.04
CA ASP A 213 5.89 -21.56 -2.52
C ASP A 213 6.66 -22.21 -1.35
N ALA A 214 6.74 -21.58 -0.17
CA ALA A 214 7.53 -22.05 0.97
C ALA A 214 6.72 -22.19 2.27
N SER A 215 5.72 -21.36 2.50
CA SER A 215 4.83 -21.43 3.66
C SER A 215 3.56 -22.24 3.35
N ASP A 216 2.72 -22.46 4.36
CA ASP A 216 1.44 -23.14 4.18
C ASP A 216 0.46 -22.26 3.40
N ASP A 217 -0.26 -22.87 2.48
CA ASP A 217 -1.40 -22.21 1.80
C ASP A 217 -2.47 -21.85 2.81
N LEU A 218 -3.25 -20.80 2.53
CA LEU A 218 -4.30 -20.37 3.45
C LEU A 218 -5.59 -19.97 2.73
N ASP A 219 -6.68 -20.17 3.45
CA ASP A 219 -8.00 -19.63 3.19
C ASP A 219 -8.38 -18.67 4.33
N GLN A 220 -8.77 -17.42 4.00
CA GLN A 220 -9.15 -16.41 4.99
C GLN A 220 -10.54 -15.87 4.70
N HIS A 221 -11.38 -15.79 5.71
CA HIS A 221 -12.68 -15.16 5.69
C HIS A 221 -12.67 -13.91 6.56
N ALA A 222 -12.97 -12.74 6.00
CA ALA A 222 -13.03 -11.48 6.74
C ALA A 222 -14.39 -10.81 6.55
N ALA A 223 -15.06 -10.45 7.65
CA ALA A 223 -16.33 -9.75 7.66
C ALA A 223 -16.28 -8.55 8.60
N ASN A 224 -16.84 -7.42 8.18
CA ASN A 224 -17.00 -6.25 9.05
C ASN A 224 -18.43 -5.71 8.96
N ALA A 225 -18.90 -5.17 10.08
CA ALA A 225 -20.16 -4.45 10.16
C ALA A 225 -19.96 -3.14 10.92
N TYR A 226 -20.43 -2.03 10.35
CA TYR A 226 -20.40 -0.71 10.95
C TYR A 226 -21.80 -0.14 11.05
N LEU A 227 -22.11 0.49 12.16
CA LEU A 227 -23.31 1.28 12.33
C LEU A 227 -22.93 2.71 12.71
N TYR A 228 -23.32 3.67 11.89
CA TYR A 228 -23.02 5.08 12.05
C TYR A 228 -24.23 5.87 12.49
N TYR A 229 -24.02 6.83 13.39
CA TYR A 229 -25.02 7.81 13.79
C TYR A 229 -24.48 9.23 13.66
N ASN A 230 -25.11 10.06 12.85
CA ASN A 230 -24.77 11.47 12.67
C ASN A 230 -25.39 12.29 13.81
N LEU A 231 -24.59 12.66 14.82
CA LEU A 231 -24.99 13.52 15.93
C LEU A 231 -25.24 14.97 15.45
N SER A 232 -24.43 15.41 14.51
CA SER A 232 -24.51 16.72 13.88
C SER A 232 -23.88 16.68 12.48
N PRO A 233 -23.97 17.73 11.65
CA PRO A 233 -23.26 17.77 10.37
C PRO A 233 -21.74 17.61 10.46
N SER A 234 -21.15 17.94 11.63
CA SER A 234 -19.71 17.87 11.87
C SER A 234 -19.28 16.72 12.78
N THR A 235 -20.22 15.90 13.27
CA THR A 235 -19.91 14.86 14.27
C THR A 235 -20.67 13.58 13.97
N LYS A 236 -19.94 12.50 13.78
CA LYS A 236 -20.44 11.16 13.56
C LYS A 236 -19.86 10.22 14.61
N ILE A 237 -20.69 9.41 15.23
CA ILE A 237 -20.26 8.29 16.08
C ILE A 237 -20.56 6.97 15.38
N PHE A 238 -19.80 5.93 15.71
CA PHE A 238 -20.03 4.61 15.13
C PHE A 238 -19.65 3.50 16.10
N GLY A 239 -20.23 2.32 15.85
CA GLY A 239 -19.78 1.05 16.39
C GLY A 239 -19.34 0.16 15.24
N ARG A 240 -18.33 -0.68 15.46
CA ARG A 240 -17.81 -1.66 14.52
C ARG A 240 -17.68 -3.02 15.19
N TYR A 241 -18.01 -4.06 14.45
CA TYR A 241 -17.61 -5.43 14.74
C TYR A 241 -16.92 -6.00 13.50
N GLY A 242 -15.76 -6.61 13.71
CA GLY A 242 -14.97 -7.32 12.69
C GLY A 242 -14.73 -8.76 13.11
N TYR A 243 -14.74 -9.67 12.16
CA TYR A 243 -14.39 -11.07 12.29
C TYR A 243 -13.45 -11.47 11.18
N THR A 244 -12.37 -12.14 11.53
CA THR A 244 -11.44 -12.76 10.58
C THR A 244 -11.19 -14.19 11.04
N GLU A 245 -11.27 -15.14 10.12
CA GLU A 245 -10.96 -16.56 10.31
C GLU A 245 -9.88 -16.91 9.28
N VAL A 246 -8.85 -17.62 9.73
CA VAL A 246 -7.72 -18.05 8.89
C VAL A 246 -7.49 -19.53 9.10
N ASP A 247 -7.65 -20.28 8.02
CA ASP A 247 -7.41 -21.73 7.95
C ASP A 247 -6.16 -21.98 7.10
N TYR A 248 -5.20 -22.75 7.61
CA TYR A 248 -3.99 -23.13 6.91
C TYR A 248 -4.08 -24.57 6.38
N ASP A 249 -3.67 -24.78 5.14
CA ASP A 249 -3.54 -26.12 4.56
C ASP A 249 -2.14 -26.71 4.88
N GLY A 250 -1.86 -26.91 6.18
CA GLY A 250 -0.54 -27.38 6.62
C GLY A 250 -0.40 -27.46 8.14
N PRO A 251 0.85 -27.46 8.66
CA PRO A 251 1.13 -27.52 10.10
C PRO A 251 0.95 -26.20 10.85
N SER A 252 0.75 -25.08 10.17
CA SER A 252 0.43 -23.79 10.81
C SER A 252 -0.89 -23.87 11.56
N VAL A 253 -1.05 -23.08 12.62
CA VAL A 253 -2.22 -23.17 13.51
C VAL A 253 -3.29 -22.19 13.04
N ASP A 254 -4.50 -22.70 12.82
CA ASP A 254 -5.68 -21.92 12.48
C ASP A 254 -6.09 -20.98 13.63
N TYR A 255 -6.68 -19.85 13.26
CA TYR A 255 -7.08 -18.85 14.24
C TYR A 255 -8.24 -17.98 13.79
N ASP A 256 -8.91 -17.39 14.80
CA ASP A 256 -9.94 -16.38 14.66
C ASP A 256 -9.54 -15.04 15.31
N ILE A 257 -9.92 -13.94 14.70
CA ILE A 257 -9.81 -12.59 15.27
C ILE A 257 -11.19 -11.94 15.33
N HIS A 258 -11.62 -11.60 16.54
CA HIS A 258 -12.83 -10.80 16.77
C HIS A 258 -12.42 -9.40 17.20
N THR A 259 -12.93 -8.35 16.55
CA THR A 259 -12.65 -6.96 16.90
C THR A 259 -13.95 -6.22 17.15
N ALA A 260 -14.10 -5.63 18.33
CA ALA A 260 -15.26 -4.82 18.68
C ALA A 260 -14.80 -3.42 19.11
N THR A 261 -15.26 -2.38 18.41
CA THR A 261 -14.83 -1.00 18.63
C THR A 261 -15.99 -0.02 18.60
N ALA A 262 -15.77 1.15 19.18
CA ALA A 262 -16.61 2.33 19.02
C ALA A 262 -15.73 3.54 18.66
N GLY A 263 -16.29 4.50 17.94
CA GLY A 263 -15.50 5.62 17.47
C GLY A 263 -16.28 6.89 17.21
N LEU A 264 -15.51 7.93 16.97
CA LEU A 264 -15.96 9.29 16.72
C LEU A 264 -15.18 9.84 15.52
N ASP A 265 -15.91 10.40 14.55
CA ASP A 265 -15.37 11.20 13.45
C ASP A 265 -15.94 12.62 13.59
N ARG A 266 -15.06 13.62 13.76
CA ARG A 266 -15.46 14.99 14.01
C ARG A 266 -14.60 16.02 13.28
N ALA A 267 -15.27 16.90 12.53
CA ALA A 267 -14.67 18.15 12.08
C ALA A 267 -14.65 19.14 13.25
N LEU A 268 -13.46 19.40 13.80
CA LEU A 268 -13.25 20.35 14.90
C LEU A 268 -13.32 21.79 14.41
N SER A 269 -12.86 22.03 13.17
CA SER A 269 -12.91 23.29 12.45
C SER A 269 -13.04 23.01 10.95
N PRO A 270 -13.21 24.01 10.07
CA PRO A 270 -13.15 23.83 8.62
C PRO A 270 -11.83 23.22 8.12
N THR A 271 -10.75 23.38 8.87
CA THR A 271 -9.40 22.90 8.52
C THR A 271 -8.91 21.70 9.35
N THR A 272 -9.60 21.39 10.47
CA THR A 272 -9.16 20.36 11.42
C THR A 272 -10.17 19.24 11.51
N ALA A 273 -9.74 18.01 11.23
CA ALA A 273 -10.54 16.79 11.42
C ALA A 273 -9.88 15.84 12.44
N LEU A 274 -10.71 15.26 13.31
CA LEU A 274 -10.32 14.29 14.33
C LEU A 274 -11.12 13.01 14.12
N PHE A 275 -10.39 11.90 14.07
CA PHE A 275 -10.94 10.54 14.10
C PHE A 275 -10.41 9.81 15.32
N LEU A 276 -11.29 9.19 16.07
CA LEU A 276 -10.98 8.34 17.23
C LEU A 276 -11.74 7.03 17.11
N GLU A 277 -11.08 5.92 17.36
CA GLU A 277 -11.69 4.60 17.47
C GLU A 277 -10.97 3.83 18.58
N GLY A 278 -11.71 3.10 19.40
CA GLY A 278 -11.14 2.29 20.48
C GLY A 278 -12.01 1.12 20.83
N GLY A 279 -11.38 0.04 21.30
CA GLY A 279 -12.03 -1.20 21.65
C GLY A 279 -11.05 -2.32 21.91
N GLY A 280 -11.44 -3.57 21.68
CA GLY A 280 -10.62 -4.75 21.86
C GLY A 280 -10.63 -5.67 20.65
N SER A 281 -9.52 -6.38 20.48
CA SER A 281 -9.37 -7.51 19.57
C SER A 281 -9.08 -8.76 20.39
N PHE A 282 -9.77 -9.85 20.07
CA PHE A 282 -9.64 -11.15 20.72
C PHE A 282 -9.10 -12.12 19.67
N PHE A 283 -7.90 -12.63 19.90
CA PHE A 283 -7.24 -13.61 19.06
C PHE A 283 -7.42 -14.98 19.69
N VAL A 284 -8.12 -15.86 18.99
CA VAL A 284 -8.47 -17.22 19.43
C VAL A 284 -7.74 -18.20 18.52
N ARG A 285 -7.08 -19.20 19.09
CA ARG A 285 -6.31 -20.22 18.35
C ARG A 285 -6.84 -21.60 18.64
N ASP A 286 -6.84 -22.46 17.64
CA ASP A 286 -7.24 -23.86 17.79
C ASP A 286 -6.27 -24.65 18.69
N ALA A 287 -4.99 -24.28 18.67
CA ALA A 287 -3.96 -24.84 19.55
C ALA A 287 -3.16 -23.73 20.20
N GLY A 288 -3.25 -23.59 21.51
CA GLY A 288 -2.51 -22.57 22.28
C GLY A 288 -3.44 -21.72 23.14
N GLY A 289 -2.97 -20.63 23.65
CA GLY A 289 -3.77 -19.73 24.51
C GLY A 289 -4.32 -18.55 23.71
N ASP A 290 -5.57 -18.18 24.04
CA ASP A 290 -6.18 -16.95 23.53
C ASP A 290 -5.40 -15.71 23.99
N ARG A 291 -5.43 -14.66 23.19
CA ARG A 291 -4.77 -13.40 23.47
C ARG A 291 -5.72 -12.23 23.23
N ASP A 292 -5.75 -11.32 24.16
CA ASP A 292 -6.47 -10.05 24.03
C ASP A 292 -5.51 -8.96 23.61
N SER A 293 -5.97 -8.06 22.77
CA SER A 293 -5.22 -6.87 22.34
C SER A 293 -6.11 -5.64 22.41
N LEU A 294 -5.53 -4.54 22.86
CA LEU A 294 -6.17 -3.24 22.73
C LEU A 294 -6.18 -2.84 21.26
N TYR A 295 -7.35 -2.49 20.73
CA TYR A 295 -7.49 -1.83 19.45
C TYR A 295 -7.69 -0.33 19.67
N PHE A 296 -6.85 0.49 19.05
CA PHE A 296 -6.95 1.93 19.14
C PHE A 296 -6.50 2.58 17.84
N ARG A 297 -7.24 3.59 17.38
CA ARG A 297 -6.86 4.44 16.26
C ARG A 297 -7.21 5.90 16.54
N LEU A 298 -6.20 6.75 16.43
CA LEU A 298 -6.34 8.20 16.45
C LEU A 298 -5.80 8.75 15.14
N SER A 299 -6.52 9.68 14.51
CA SER A 299 -6.02 10.46 13.39
C SER A 299 -6.44 11.93 13.57
N LEU A 300 -5.46 12.83 13.46
CA LEU A 300 -5.66 14.27 13.45
C LEU A 300 -5.13 14.80 12.11
N LYS A 301 -5.99 15.48 11.36
CA LYS A 301 -5.65 16.14 10.10
C LYS A 301 -5.85 17.64 10.26
N GLU A 302 -4.84 18.42 9.93
CA GLU A 302 -4.87 19.89 9.96
C GLU A 302 -4.44 20.45 8.61
N GLU A 303 -5.35 21.16 7.94
CA GLU A 303 -5.05 21.89 6.70
C GLU A 303 -4.45 23.25 7.06
N LEU A 304 -3.15 23.41 6.80
CA LEU A 304 -2.42 24.65 7.01
C LEU A 304 -2.64 25.60 5.80
N GLN A 305 -2.35 26.89 5.94
CA GLN A 305 -2.48 27.85 4.83
C GLN A 305 -1.73 27.43 3.56
N ARG A 306 -0.62 26.73 3.69
CA ARG A 306 0.22 26.28 2.57
C ARG A 306 0.71 24.85 2.76
N GLY A 307 -0.07 23.99 3.42
CA GLY A 307 0.38 22.65 3.72
C GLY A 307 -0.67 21.79 4.37
N LEU A 308 -0.22 20.62 4.79
CA LEU A 308 -1.03 19.62 5.46
C LEU A 308 -0.19 19.00 6.57
N PHE A 309 -0.72 18.95 7.77
CA PHE A 309 -0.20 18.14 8.86
C PHE A 309 -1.16 17.00 9.16
N THR A 310 -0.61 15.80 9.30
CA THR A 310 -1.36 14.62 9.77
C THR A 310 -0.59 13.98 10.92
N PHE A 311 -1.33 13.58 11.94
CA PHE A 311 -0.81 12.80 13.04
C PHE A 311 -1.69 11.57 13.21
N SER A 312 -1.09 10.40 13.37
CA SER A 312 -1.82 9.16 13.67
C SER A 312 -1.12 8.38 14.78
N ALA A 313 -1.95 7.72 15.58
CA ALA A 313 -1.50 6.71 16.54
C ALA A 313 -2.46 5.54 16.45
N GLU A 314 -1.92 4.34 16.37
CA GLU A 314 -2.72 3.11 16.18
C GLU A 314 -2.11 1.93 16.94
N SER A 315 -2.96 1.03 17.37
CA SER A 315 -2.59 -0.24 17.99
C SER A 315 -3.63 -1.30 17.60
N GLY A 316 -3.19 -2.53 17.43
CA GLY A 316 -4.06 -3.63 17.03
C GLY A 316 -3.27 -4.91 16.78
N LEU A 317 -3.88 -5.81 16.04
CA LEU A 317 -3.26 -7.01 15.51
C LEU A 317 -2.94 -6.80 14.03
N ASP A 318 -1.78 -7.29 13.60
CA ASP A 318 -1.30 -7.22 12.20
C ASP A 318 -0.98 -8.62 11.72
N GLU A 319 -1.64 -9.02 10.64
CA GLU A 319 -1.48 -10.31 9.98
C GLU A 319 -0.38 -10.19 8.91
N GLN A 320 0.68 -10.99 9.03
CA GLN A 320 1.88 -10.84 8.22
C GLN A 320 2.08 -11.91 7.15
N GLN A 321 1.03 -12.65 6.80
CA GLN A 321 1.08 -13.77 5.87
C GLN A 321 1.60 -13.40 4.46
N PHE A 322 1.28 -12.20 3.98
CA PHE A 322 1.66 -11.74 2.64
C PHE A 322 2.82 -10.75 2.65
N SER A 323 3.81 -10.99 3.50
CA SER A 323 4.99 -10.13 3.64
C SER A 323 6.16 -10.48 2.71
N GLY A 324 6.10 -11.65 2.03
CA GLY A 324 7.18 -12.15 1.16
C GLY A 324 8.32 -12.85 1.90
N VAL A 325 8.17 -13.05 3.21
CA VAL A 325 9.10 -13.85 4.04
C VAL A 325 8.37 -15.08 4.55
N THR A 326 9.11 -16.14 4.88
CA THR A 326 8.57 -17.42 5.36
C THR A 326 7.93 -17.37 6.75
N ASP A 327 7.96 -16.22 7.40
CA ASP A 327 7.40 -15.98 8.72
C ASP A 327 5.94 -15.53 8.58
N GLN A 328 5.06 -16.50 8.57
CA GLN A 328 3.63 -16.26 8.68
C GLN A 328 3.25 -16.13 10.16
N GLY A 329 2.40 -15.18 10.52
CA GLY A 329 1.95 -15.03 11.88
C GLY A 329 1.24 -13.72 12.15
N VAL A 330 0.82 -13.57 13.40
CA VAL A 330 0.13 -12.38 13.90
C VAL A 330 1.01 -11.66 14.89
N SER A 331 1.20 -10.35 14.71
CA SER A 331 1.83 -9.48 15.68
C SER A 331 0.80 -8.54 16.33
N ARG A 332 1.01 -8.24 17.60
CA ARG A 332 0.41 -7.08 18.24
C ARG A 332 1.33 -5.89 18.01
N TYR A 333 0.78 -4.81 17.47
CA TYR A 333 1.59 -3.63 17.21
C TYR A 333 1.01 -2.36 17.83
N TRP A 334 1.87 -1.38 18.02
CA TRP A 334 1.48 0.00 18.13
C TRP A 334 2.38 0.87 17.25
N LYS A 335 1.81 1.94 16.70
CA LYS A 335 2.50 2.83 15.77
C LYS A 335 2.06 4.26 15.99
N VAL A 336 3.03 5.16 15.94
CA VAL A 336 2.78 6.61 15.92
C VAL A 336 3.44 7.18 14.67
N LYS A 337 2.71 8.04 13.95
CA LYS A 337 3.22 8.68 12.74
C LYS A 337 2.80 10.15 12.68
N GLY A 338 3.73 11.01 12.28
CA GLY A 338 3.50 12.41 11.98
C GLY A 338 4.01 12.76 10.59
N ASP A 339 3.14 13.33 9.74
CA ASP A 339 3.48 13.79 8.40
C ASP A 339 3.23 15.29 8.29
N LEU A 340 4.21 16.02 7.80
CA LEU A 340 4.09 17.44 7.46
C LEU A 340 4.47 17.65 6.01
N ARG A 341 3.54 18.22 5.22
CA ARG A 341 3.81 18.70 3.87
C ARG A 341 3.60 20.21 3.86
N GLN A 342 4.58 20.96 3.44
CA GLN A 342 4.56 22.43 3.48
C GLN A 342 5.11 23.02 2.18
N GLN A 343 4.36 23.95 1.58
CA GLN A 343 4.90 24.83 0.54
C GLN A 343 5.74 25.92 1.21
N LEU A 344 7.07 25.79 1.15
CA LEU A 344 8.02 26.70 1.81
C LEU A 344 8.16 28.00 1.03
N LEU A 345 8.30 27.90 -0.29
CA LEU A 345 8.33 29.01 -1.25
C LEU A 345 7.41 28.69 -2.41
N LYS A 346 7.19 29.62 -3.34
CA LYS A 346 6.33 29.44 -4.52
C LYS A 346 6.61 28.13 -5.25
N ASP A 347 7.89 27.78 -5.43
CA ASP A 347 8.34 26.65 -6.23
C ASP A 347 9.12 25.61 -5.38
N LEU A 348 9.14 25.76 -4.04
CA LEU A 348 9.82 24.85 -3.10
C LEU A 348 8.84 24.22 -2.14
N GLN A 349 8.74 22.91 -2.17
CA GLN A 349 7.94 22.10 -1.25
C GLN A 349 8.84 21.28 -0.36
N GLY A 350 8.52 21.26 0.96
CA GLY A 350 9.12 20.36 1.94
C GLY A 350 8.13 19.31 2.41
N MET A 351 8.64 18.11 2.70
CA MET A 351 7.90 17.04 3.37
C MET A 351 8.77 16.45 4.47
N LEU A 352 8.16 16.17 5.61
CA LEU A 352 8.77 15.46 6.74
C LEU A 352 7.77 14.42 7.24
N SER A 353 8.21 13.18 7.35
CA SER A 353 7.47 12.07 7.96
C SER A 353 8.33 11.46 9.06
N LEU A 354 7.75 11.27 10.23
CA LEU A 354 8.35 10.58 11.35
C LEU A 354 7.43 9.47 11.78
N SER A 355 7.94 8.26 11.95
CA SER A 355 7.16 7.13 12.45
C SER A 355 7.96 6.30 13.44
N TYR A 356 7.26 5.77 14.42
CA TYR A 356 7.74 4.74 15.33
C TYR A 356 6.72 3.62 15.38
N ARG A 357 7.18 2.39 15.26
CA ARG A 357 6.37 1.17 15.33
C ARG A 357 7.07 0.15 16.22
N GLU A 358 6.31 -0.53 17.04
CA GLU A 358 6.73 -1.68 17.84
C GLU A 358 5.82 -2.84 17.55
N ASP A 359 6.38 -4.00 17.21
CA ASP A 359 5.69 -5.26 16.94
C ASP A 359 6.10 -6.29 17.98
N THR A 360 5.12 -6.95 18.59
CA THR A 360 5.30 -8.11 19.48
C THR A 360 4.64 -9.31 18.83
N TYR A 361 5.42 -10.33 18.45
CA TYR A 361 4.91 -11.52 17.79
C TYR A 361 4.19 -12.44 18.78
N LEU A 362 2.97 -12.87 18.42
CA LEU A 362 2.13 -13.70 19.29
C LEU A 362 2.42 -15.20 19.16
N GLU A 363 3.03 -15.63 18.08
CA GLU A 363 3.14 -17.03 17.69
C GLU A 363 4.55 -17.63 17.80
N ARG A 364 5.57 -16.81 17.98
CA ARG A 364 6.95 -17.28 18.10
C ARG A 364 7.25 -17.83 19.49
N VAL A 365 7.98 -18.96 19.53
CA VAL A 365 8.43 -19.63 20.79
C VAL A 365 9.42 -18.74 21.55
N ILE A 366 10.11 -17.85 20.86
CA ILE A 366 11.01 -16.84 21.43
C ILE A 366 10.37 -15.51 21.08
N GLY A 367 9.92 -14.75 22.08
CA GLY A 367 9.36 -13.42 21.91
C GLY A 367 10.40 -12.56 21.17
N GLU A 368 10.10 -12.25 19.92
CA GLU A 368 10.89 -11.33 19.13
C GLU A 368 10.08 -10.03 19.04
N ASP A 369 10.44 -9.07 19.86
CA ASP A 369 9.97 -7.71 19.71
C ASP A 369 10.80 -7.00 18.65
N GLU A 370 10.14 -6.26 17.77
CA GLU A 370 10.80 -5.43 16.78
C GLU A 370 10.35 -3.98 16.96
N ARG A 371 11.30 -3.06 16.91
CA ARG A 371 11.07 -1.61 17.05
C ARG A 371 11.66 -0.91 15.85
N GLU A 372 10.83 -0.24 15.08
CA GLU A 372 11.26 0.55 13.93
C GLU A 372 11.06 2.04 14.20
N PHE A 373 12.14 2.81 14.12
CA PHE A 373 12.07 4.25 13.98
C PHE A 373 12.44 4.66 12.56
N ARG A 374 11.59 5.46 11.91
CA ARG A 374 11.81 5.91 10.54
C ARG A 374 11.59 7.42 10.42
N THR A 375 12.50 8.04 9.67
CA THR A 375 12.41 9.45 9.27
C THR A 375 12.53 9.54 7.76
N ASP A 376 11.57 10.21 7.11
CA ASP A 376 11.66 10.59 5.70
C ASP A 376 11.56 12.11 5.59
N ALA A 377 12.54 12.75 4.98
CA ALA A 377 12.54 14.18 4.72
C ALA A 377 12.80 14.43 3.23
N SER A 378 12.07 15.36 2.62
CA SER A 378 12.35 15.73 1.23
C SER A 378 12.14 17.21 0.97
N LEU A 379 12.93 17.74 0.02
CA LEU A 379 12.80 19.07 -0.54
C LEU A 379 12.69 18.93 -2.05
N SER A 380 11.62 19.45 -2.64
CA SER A 380 11.36 19.44 -4.08
C SER A 380 11.26 20.87 -4.59
N TYR A 381 12.10 21.21 -5.53
CA TYR A 381 12.18 22.54 -6.15
C TYR A 381 11.82 22.44 -7.64
N ALA A 382 10.73 23.12 -8.06
CA ALA A 382 10.32 23.25 -9.44
C ALA A 382 11.00 24.47 -10.07
N PHE A 383 11.60 24.29 -11.25
CA PHE A 383 12.26 25.37 -11.99
C PHE A 383 12.02 25.25 -13.48
N TRP A 384 12.06 26.39 -14.20
CA TRP A 384 11.82 26.44 -15.64
C TRP A 384 10.57 25.67 -16.11
N GLN A 385 9.48 25.76 -15.41
CA GLN A 385 8.14 25.24 -15.77
C GLN A 385 8.04 23.70 -15.88
N TYR A 386 9.11 22.99 -16.30
CA TYR A 386 9.06 21.56 -16.62
C TYR A 386 10.07 20.72 -15.82
N TYR A 387 10.95 21.34 -15.05
CA TYR A 387 12.01 20.65 -14.35
C TYR A 387 11.76 20.66 -12.85
N GLN A 388 12.08 19.56 -12.21
CA GLN A 388 12.01 19.41 -10.75
C GLN A 388 13.30 18.77 -10.25
N ALA A 389 13.91 19.35 -9.24
CA ALA A 389 14.98 18.75 -8.47
C ALA A 389 14.43 18.36 -7.09
N THR A 390 14.68 17.13 -6.68
CA THR A 390 14.25 16.61 -5.38
C THR A 390 15.46 16.02 -4.65
N VAL A 391 15.63 16.41 -3.39
CA VAL A 391 16.53 15.73 -2.45
C VAL A 391 15.65 15.04 -1.42
N ARG A 392 15.89 13.75 -1.15
CA ARG A 392 15.23 12.98 -0.11
C ARG A 392 16.28 12.35 0.79
N TYR A 393 16.00 12.37 2.07
CA TYR A 393 16.74 11.64 3.09
C TYR A 393 15.79 10.69 3.79
N THR A 394 16.19 9.44 3.92
CA THR A 394 15.50 8.42 4.70
C THR A 394 16.46 7.85 5.73
N TYR A 395 16.04 7.81 6.98
CA TYR A 395 16.71 7.10 8.07
C TYR A 395 15.79 6.02 8.60
N VAL A 396 16.32 4.81 8.75
CA VAL A 396 15.61 3.68 9.38
C VAL A 396 16.53 3.13 10.48
N ASN A 397 15.97 2.95 11.66
CA ASN A 397 16.58 2.19 12.73
C ASN A 397 15.65 1.09 13.15
N MET A 398 16.08 -0.15 12.98
CA MET A 398 15.39 -1.38 13.39
C MET A 398 16.15 -1.96 14.57
N ASP A 399 15.49 -2.07 15.71
CA ASP A 399 15.96 -2.75 16.91
C ASP A 399 15.10 -3.99 17.14
N ALA A 400 15.72 -5.17 17.10
CA ALA A 400 15.04 -6.44 17.26
C ALA A 400 15.73 -7.25 18.36
N ASP A 401 14.98 -8.06 19.11
CA ASP A 401 15.51 -8.95 20.12
C ASP A 401 16.54 -9.93 19.55
N LEU A 402 16.31 -10.39 18.32
CA LEU A 402 17.32 -11.10 17.56
C LEU A 402 18.27 -10.08 16.94
N ALA A 403 19.46 -9.92 17.52
CA ALA A 403 20.45 -8.93 17.12
C ALA A 403 20.79 -8.96 15.61
N ALA A 404 20.65 -10.10 14.97
CA ALA A 404 20.85 -10.22 13.54
C ALA A 404 19.77 -9.51 12.70
N ASN A 405 18.60 -9.18 13.27
CA ASN A 405 17.53 -8.42 12.61
C ASN A 405 17.61 -6.91 12.87
N SER A 406 18.51 -6.51 13.80
CA SER A 406 18.72 -5.09 14.11
C SER A 406 19.63 -4.45 13.06
N TYR A 407 19.30 -3.25 12.61
CA TYR A 407 20.13 -2.48 11.69
C TYR A 407 19.80 -0.99 11.77
N ASP A 408 20.69 -0.17 11.26
CA ASP A 408 20.38 1.20 10.87
C ASP A 408 20.81 1.46 9.44
N ASP A 409 20.06 2.29 8.75
CA ASP A 409 20.28 2.65 7.38
C ASP A 409 19.99 4.13 7.13
N ASN A 410 20.90 4.75 6.37
CA ASN A 410 20.78 6.15 5.93
C ASN A 410 20.79 6.16 4.41
N ARG A 411 19.75 6.70 3.79
CA ARG A 411 19.65 6.83 2.35
C ARG A 411 19.48 8.28 1.93
N VAL A 412 20.23 8.70 0.94
CA VAL A 412 20.12 10.02 0.35
C VAL A 412 19.86 9.88 -1.15
N PHE A 413 18.74 10.44 -1.62
CA PHE A 413 18.36 10.47 -3.02
C PHE A 413 18.46 11.87 -3.56
N PHE A 414 19.08 12.02 -4.70
CA PHE A 414 18.97 13.21 -5.54
C PHE A 414 18.31 12.82 -6.85
N ILE A 415 17.23 13.50 -7.22
CA ILE A 415 16.44 13.21 -8.42
C ILE A 415 16.26 14.51 -9.20
N LEU A 416 16.64 14.50 -10.46
CA LEU A 416 16.34 15.55 -11.43
C LEU A 416 15.36 14.98 -12.46
N SER A 417 14.19 15.58 -12.61
CA SER A 417 13.13 15.08 -13.49
C SER A 417 12.55 16.17 -14.37
N THR A 418 12.06 15.76 -15.53
CA THR A 418 11.25 16.59 -16.41
C THR A 418 10.12 15.76 -16.99
N GLU A 419 8.96 16.37 -17.19
CA GLU A 419 7.80 15.78 -17.85
C GLU A 419 7.11 16.83 -18.70
N ARG A 420 6.69 16.46 -19.92
CA ARG A 420 6.00 17.34 -20.86
C ARG A 420 4.89 16.64 -21.61
N ASP A 421 3.84 17.39 -21.91
CA ASP A 421 2.83 16.96 -22.86
C ASP A 421 3.44 16.95 -24.26
N LEU A 422 3.47 15.76 -24.89
CA LEU A 422 4.00 15.55 -26.24
C LEU A 422 2.91 15.74 -27.29
N LEU A 423 1.72 15.21 -27.02
CA LEU A 423 0.57 15.25 -27.90
C LEU A 423 -0.71 15.48 -27.10
N LYS A 424 -1.65 16.25 -27.68
CA LYS A 424 -3.03 16.42 -27.20
C LYS A 424 -3.98 16.29 -28.38
N TRP A 425 -5.04 15.49 -28.28
CA TRP A 425 -6.02 15.28 -29.34
C TRP A 425 -7.41 14.92 -28.82
#